data_c10ea42338a3936badbbf0634f10e96b
#
_entry.id   c10ea42338a3936badbbf0634f10e96b
#
_cell.length_a   1.000
_cell.length_b   1.000
_cell.length_c   1.000
_cell.angle_alpha   90.00
_cell.angle_beta   90.00
_cell.angle_gamma   90.00
#
_symmetry.space_group_name_H-M   'P 1'
#
loop_
_entity.id
_entity.type
_entity.pdbx_description
1 polymer ?
#
loop_
_entity_poly.entity_id
_entity_poly.type
_entity_poly.pdbx_seq_one_letter_code
_entity_poly.pdbx_strand_id
1 'polypeptide(L)'
;MSEIKSPWPGPKGLIPVTSGKAEYANVHNRNYLDSILVEMRVIDSVEPDLSVEIFGRKYSSPIMMPAFSHLNKVGKDGKKPMVEYAKAAKDMGLLNWVGLEPDDEYEEISQVGADTIRIIKPFADHQIILDQIDFAKKTGAVAVGVDIDHVPGTDGKYDVVDGYPMGPVMGEDLKKYVDHAGIPFIAKGVLSVQDALK
;
A
#
# COMPACT_ATOMS: atom_id res chain seq x y z
N MET A 1 21.61 20.43 15.32
CA MET A 1 21.17 19.14 14.77
C MET A 1 21.66 19.13 13.33
N SER A 2 22.57 18.23 12.95
CA SER A 2 23.01 18.09 11.56
C SER A 2 21.85 17.53 10.75
N GLU A 3 21.46 18.21 9.68
CA GLU A 3 20.52 17.66 8.70
C GLU A 3 21.01 16.27 8.26
N ILE A 4 20.23 15.25 8.55
CA ILE A 4 20.45 13.91 8.04
C ILE A 4 20.18 13.98 6.53
N LYS A 5 21.23 14.11 5.74
CA LYS A 5 21.10 14.02 4.29
C LYS A 5 20.67 12.60 3.94
N SER A 6 19.45 12.45 3.44
CA SER A 6 19.02 11.17 2.89
C SER A 6 20.00 10.73 1.80
N PRO A 7 20.50 9.48 1.85
CA PRO A 7 21.36 8.93 0.81
C PRO A 7 20.61 8.63 -0.50
N TRP A 8 19.31 8.90 -0.54
CA TRP A 8 18.48 8.64 -1.70
C TRP A 8 18.89 9.52 -2.90
N PRO A 9 19.38 8.94 -4.00
CA PRO A 9 19.81 9.68 -5.17
C PRO A 9 18.64 10.11 -6.07
N GLY A 10 17.42 9.83 -5.68
CA GLY A 10 16.22 10.10 -6.46
C GLY A 10 15.78 11.57 -6.45
N PRO A 11 14.80 11.93 -7.29
CA PRO A 11 14.27 13.28 -7.38
C PRO A 11 13.68 13.76 -6.05
N LYS A 12 13.74 15.06 -5.78
CA LYS A 12 13.06 15.66 -4.62
C LYS A 12 11.58 15.31 -4.63
N GLY A 13 11.08 14.88 -3.47
CA GLY A 13 9.67 14.55 -3.26
C GLY A 13 9.32 13.08 -3.44
N LEU A 14 10.30 12.20 -3.63
CA LEU A 14 10.13 10.77 -3.41
C LEU A 14 10.47 10.43 -1.96
N ILE A 15 9.81 9.40 -1.42
CA ILE A 15 10.03 8.94 -0.04
C ILE A 15 11.41 8.31 0.04
N PRO A 16 12.32 8.80 0.90
CA PRO A 16 13.61 8.14 1.09
C PRO A 16 13.39 6.78 1.76
N VAL A 17 13.85 5.71 1.13
CA VAL A 17 13.61 4.34 1.57
C VAL A 17 14.47 3.94 2.77
N THR A 18 15.53 4.68 3.06
CA THR A 18 16.42 4.38 4.19
C THR A 18 17.24 5.59 4.61
N SER A 19 17.60 5.59 5.85
CA SER A 19 18.42 6.62 6.47
C SER A 19 19.87 6.19 6.70
N GLY A 20 20.23 4.95 6.46
CA GLY A 20 21.55 4.42 6.64
C GLY A 20 22.00 4.21 8.08
N LYS A 21 21.13 4.26 9.08
CA LYS A 21 21.45 3.89 10.45
C LYS A 21 21.12 2.42 10.71
N ALA A 22 22.00 1.74 11.47
CA ALA A 22 21.86 0.31 11.75
C ALA A 22 20.59 -0.03 12.56
N GLU A 23 20.10 0.89 13.36
CA GLU A 23 18.90 0.74 14.18
C GLU A 23 17.58 0.89 13.41
N TYR A 24 17.62 1.21 12.13
CA TYR A 24 16.39 1.34 11.34
C TYR A 24 15.79 0.00 10.96
N ALA A 25 14.46 -0.07 11.01
CA ALA A 25 13.70 -1.25 10.62
C ALA A 25 14.06 -1.76 9.22
N ASN A 26 14.33 -0.86 8.27
CA ASN A 26 14.75 -1.22 6.91
C ASN A 26 16.05 -2.02 6.86
N VAL A 27 17.03 -1.68 7.71
CA VAL A 27 18.28 -2.42 7.79
C VAL A 27 18.03 -3.80 8.41
N HIS A 28 17.26 -3.87 9.47
CA HIS A 28 16.88 -5.14 10.10
C HIS A 28 16.08 -6.03 9.15
N ASN A 29 15.11 -5.48 8.45
CA ASN A 29 14.33 -6.19 7.45
C ASN A 29 15.22 -6.71 6.31
N ARG A 30 16.14 -5.88 5.83
CA ARG A 30 17.08 -6.30 4.77
C ARG A 30 17.97 -7.45 5.25
N ASN A 31 18.56 -7.32 6.43
CA ASN A 31 19.41 -8.38 7.01
C ASN A 31 18.62 -9.69 7.21
N TYR A 32 17.37 -9.59 7.65
CA TYR A 32 16.49 -10.76 7.79
C TYR A 32 16.21 -11.41 6.44
N LEU A 33 15.81 -10.65 5.43
CA LEU A 33 15.58 -11.15 4.09
C LEU A 33 16.82 -11.79 3.47
N ASP A 34 18.00 -11.19 3.66
CA ASP A 34 19.27 -11.73 3.17
C ASP A 34 19.70 -13.03 3.89
N SER A 35 19.16 -13.29 5.09
CA SER A 35 19.37 -14.55 5.81
C SER A 35 18.50 -15.71 5.31
N ILE A 36 17.46 -15.42 4.54
CA ILE A 36 16.57 -16.45 3.98
C ILE A 36 17.23 -17.01 2.71
N LEU A 37 17.57 -18.29 2.75
CA LEU A 37 18.18 -18.98 1.63
C LEU A 37 17.10 -19.76 0.86
N VAL A 38 17.21 -19.73 -0.46
CA VAL A 38 16.35 -20.54 -1.33
C VAL A 38 16.97 -21.93 -1.44
N GLU A 39 16.21 -22.96 -1.11
CA GLU A 39 16.62 -24.35 -1.32
C GLU A 39 16.59 -24.67 -2.81
N MET A 40 17.76 -24.96 -3.37
CA MET A 40 17.88 -25.35 -4.78
C MET A 40 17.67 -26.86 -4.94
N ARG A 41 16.64 -27.25 -5.67
CA ARG A 41 16.38 -28.64 -6.04
C ARG A 41 16.52 -28.79 -7.56
N VAL A 42 17.31 -29.76 -7.99
CA VAL A 42 17.59 -30.04 -9.41
C VAL A 42 17.04 -31.40 -9.85
N ILE A 43 16.96 -32.39 -8.92
CA ILE A 43 16.40 -33.71 -9.21
C ILE A 43 14.87 -33.61 -9.11
N ASP A 44 14.18 -34.13 -10.11
CA ASP A 44 12.72 -34.09 -10.23
C ASP A 44 12.13 -32.66 -10.24
N SER A 45 12.91 -31.71 -10.75
CA SER A 45 12.44 -30.33 -10.91
C SER A 45 11.30 -30.26 -11.93
N VAL A 46 10.30 -29.44 -11.65
CA VAL A 46 9.14 -29.17 -12.50
C VAL A 46 9.03 -27.68 -12.80
N GLU A 47 8.35 -27.34 -13.88
CA GLU A 47 7.99 -25.96 -14.15
C GLU A 47 7.03 -25.46 -13.04
N PRO A 48 7.35 -24.36 -12.35
CA PRO A 48 6.52 -23.88 -11.24
C PRO A 48 5.22 -23.23 -11.75
N ASP A 49 4.09 -23.55 -11.13
CA ASP A 49 2.89 -22.74 -11.26
C ASP A 49 2.99 -21.54 -10.31
N LEU A 50 3.10 -20.35 -10.87
CA LEU A 50 3.21 -19.10 -10.11
C LEU A 50 1.83 -18.47 -9.82
N SER A 51 0.74 -19.04 -10.34
CA SER A 51 -0.59 -18.48 -10.14
C SER A 51 -1.01 -18.52 -8.67
N VAL A 52 -1.78 -17.51 -8.27
CA VAL A 52 -2.31 -17.38 -6.91
C VAL A 52 -3.78 -16.96 -6.97
N GLU A 53 -4.57 -17.45 -6.03
CA GLU A 53 -5.93 -16.98 -5.82
C GLU A 53 -6.00 -16.03 -4.61
N ILE A 54 -6.53 -14.82 -4.82
CA ILE A 54 -6.71 -13.81 -3.79
C ILE A 54 -8.12 -13.24 -3.94
N PHE A 55 -8.89 -13.25 -2.84
CA PHE A 55 -10.28 -12.81 -2.81
C PHE A 55 -11.18 -13.48 -3.88
N GLY A 56 -10.95 -14.78 -4.14
CA GLY A 56 -11.69 -15.54 -5.14
C GLY A 56 -11.34 -15.19 -6.60
N ARG A 57 -10.26 -14.48 -6.85
CA ARG A 57 -9.76 -14.10 -8.19
C ARG A 57 -8.39 -14.69 -8.43
N LYS A 58 -8.17 -15.18 -9.64
CA LYS A 58 -6.89 -15.79 -10.04
C LYS A 58 -5.98 -14.75 -10.68
N TYR A 59 -4.72 -14.71 -10.22
CA TYR A 59 -3.66 -13.86 -10.75
C TYR A 59 -2.51 -14.69 -11.27
N SER A 60 -1.73 -14.13 -12.21
CA SER A 60 -0.61 -14.84 -12.87
C SER A 60 0.56 -15.13 -11.93
N SER A 61 0.69 -14.35 -10.86
CA SER A 61 1.75 -14.53 -9.86
C SER A 61 1.38 -13.81 -8.54
N PRO A 62 2.06 -14.14 -7.41
CA PRO A 62 1.87 -13.43 -6.14
C PRO A 62 2.50 -12.02 -6.11
N ILE A 63 3.14 -11.60 -7.20
CA ILE A 63 3.69 -10.25 -7.31
C ILE A 63 2.53 -9.27 -7.47
N MET A 64 2.60 -8.15 -6.75
CA MET A 64 1.57 -7.10 -6.75
C MET A 64 2.22 -5.74 -6.97
N MET A 65 1.47 -4.81 -7.56
CA MET A 65 1.90 -3.42 -7.58
C MET A 65 1.71 -2.82 -6.18
N PRO A 66 2.70 -2.08 -5.64
CA PRO A 66 2.62 -1.57 -4.27
C PRO A 66 1.64 -0.40 -4.15
N ALA A 67 1.07 -0.23 -2.94
CA ALA A 67 0.25 0.92 -2.58
C ALA A 67 1.12 2.16 -2.35
N PHE A 68 1.63 2.76 -3.39
CA PHE A 68 2.29 4.05 -3.30
C PHE A 68 1.27 5.19 -3.17
N SER A 69 1.71 6.27 -2.55
CA SER A 69 1.06 7.57 -2.53
C SER A 69 2.10 8.64 -2.89
N HIS A 70 1.63 9.82 -3.27
CA HIS A 70 2.46 10.98 -3.62
C HIS A 70 3.37 10.78 -4.86
N LEU A 71 3.03 9.86 -5.74
CA LEU A 71 3.63 9.72 -7.06
C LEU A 71 2.98 10.64 -8.11
N ASN A 72 2.43 11.75 -7.66
CA ASN A 72 1.62 12.71 -8.45
C ASN A 72 2.43 13.47 -9.50
N LYS A 73 3.68 13.10 -9.75
CA LYS A 73 4.50 13.76 -10.78
C LYS A 73 4.20 13.13 -12.12
N VAL A 74 3.51 13.90 -12.94
CA VAL A 74 3.39 13.59 -14.35
C VAL A 74 4.79 13.47 -14.94
N GLY A 75 5.06 12.35 -15.60
CA GLY A 75 6.30 12.15 -16.34
C GLY A 75 6.50 13.20 -17.45
N LYS A 76 7.69 13.30 -18.01
CA LYS A 76 7.98 14.21 -19.13
C LYS A 76 7.10 13.94 -20.35
N ASP A 77 6.56 12.75 -20.46
CA ASP A 77 5.65 12.27 -21.51
C ASP A 77 4.16 12.52 -21.18
N GLY A 78 3.86 13.22 -20.09
CA GLY A 78 2.51 13.53 -19.65
C GLY A 78 1.77 12.37 -18.95
N LYS A 79 2.43 11.23 -18.71
CA LYS A 79 1.80 10.07 -18.09
C LYS A 79 1.73 10.20 -16.58
N LYS A 80 0.63 9.74 -16.00
CA LYS A 80 0.41 9.66 -14.56
C LYS A 80 0.93 8.32 -14.03
N PRO A 81 1.88 8.29 -13.09
CA PRO A 81 2.53 7.06 -12.65
C PRO A 81 1.58 5.97 -12.16
N MET A 82 0.57 6.33 -11.36
CA MET A 82 -0.35 5.34 -10.79
C MET A 82 -1.27 4.73 -11.85
N VAL A 83 -1.63 5.51 -12.88
CA VAL A 83 -2.38 4.99 -14.03
C VAL A 83 -1.53 4.01 -14.84
N GLU A 84 -0.23 4.32 -15.04
CA GLU A 84 0.69 3.41 -15.74
C GLU A 84 0.94 2.12 -14.94
N TYR A 85 1.00 2.19 -13.60
CA TYR A 85 1.07 1.00 -12.75
C TYR A 85 -0.18 0.13 -12.89
N ALA A 86 -1.37 0.72 -12.89
CA ALA A 86 -2.60 -0.02 -13.09
C ALA A 86 -2.64 -0.71 -14.47
N LYS A 87 -2.17 -0.03 -15.53
CA LYS A 87 -2.06 -0.63 -16.87
C LYS A 87 -1.10 -1.83 -16.86
N ALA A 88 0.07 -1.66 -16.27
CA ALA A 88 1.05 -2.74 -16.17
C ALA A 88 0.50 -3.93 -15.36
N ALA A 89 -0.17 -3.67 -14.24
CA ALA A 89 -0.81 -4.72 -13.45
C ALA A 89 -1.85 -5.49 -14.27
N LYS A 90 -2.71 -4.78 -15.00
CA LYS A 90 -3.71 -5.40 -15.88
C LYS A 90 -3.06 -6.26 -16.96
N ASP A 91 -2.09 -5.72 -17.68
CA ASP A 91 -1.43 -6.38 -18.81
C ASP A 91 -0.70 -7.65 -18.35
N MET A 92 -0.17 -7.66 -17.14
CA MET A 92 0.53 -8.78 -16.55
C MET A 92 -0.36 -9.74 -15.74
N GLY A 93 -1.65 -9.44 -15.59
CA GLY A 93 -2.57 -10.24 -14.78
C GLY A 93 -2.22 -10.23 -13.29
N LEU A 94 -1.80 -9.08 -12.76
CA LEU A 94 -1.38 -8.87 -11.38
C LEU A 94 -2.41 -8.05 -10.61
N LEU A 95 -2.40 -8.19 -9.28
CA LEU A 95 -3.19 -7.36 -8.39
C LEU A 95 -2.53 -5.99 -8.21
N ASN A 96 -3.29 -4.93 -8.43
CA ASN A 96 -2.86 -3.55 -8.24
C ASN A 96 -3.24 -3.04 -6.86
N TRP A 97 -2.42 -2.17 -6.29
CA TRP A 97 -2.72 -1.46 -5.05
C TRP A 97 -2.54 0.04 -5.26
N VAL A 98 -3.41 0.81 -4.66
CA VAL A 98 -3.37 2.28 -4.69
C VAL A 98 -3.45 2.79 -3.27
N GLY A 99 -2.56 3.73 -2.94
CA GLY A 99 -2.58 4.46 -1.67
C GLY A 99 -3.53 5.66 -1.73
N LEU A 100 -3.12 6.74 -1.06
CA LEU A 100 -3.85 8.00 -1.09
C LEU A 100 -3.61 8.71 -2.43
N GLU A 101 -4.66 8.80 -3.20
CA GLU A 101 -4.73 9.58 -4.43
C GLU A 101 -6.01 10.44 -4.40
N PRO A 102 -6.03 11.62 -5.05
CA PRO A 102 -7.26 12.38 -5.27
C PRO A 102 -8.33 11.54 -5.96
N ASP A 103 -9.58 11.81 -5.66
CA ASP A 103 -10.69 10.98 -6.15
C ASP A 103 -10.80 10.94 -7.68
N ASP A 104 -10.50 12.05 -8.35
CA ASP A 104 -10.46 12.13 -9.82
C ASP A 104 -9.32 11.26 -10.42
N GLU A 105 -8.16 11.25 -9.80
CA GLU A 105 -7.06 10.39 -10.23
C GLU A 105 -7.36 8.92 -9.94
N TYR A 106 -7.98 8.62 -8.80
CA TYR A 106 -8.43 7.26 -8.50
C TYR A 106 -9.50 6.76 -9.49
N GLU A 107 -10.42 7.61 -9.94
CA GLU A 107 -11.37 7.26 -11.01
C GLU A 107 -10.64 6.90 -12.31
N GLU A 108 -9.63 7.66 -12.72
CA GLU A 108 -8.82 7.34 -13.89
C GLU A 108 -8.10 5.99 -13.75
N ILE A 109 -7.55 5.70 -12.56
CA ILE A 109 -6.92 4.41 -12.24
C ILE A 109 -7.94 3.28 -12.34
N SER A 110 -9.14 3.46 -11.80
CA SER A 110 -10.20 2.45 -11.83
C SER A 110 -10.69 2.16 -13.25
N GLN A 111 -10.75 3.18 -14.10
CA GLN A 111 -11.15 3.05 -15.53
C GLN A 111 -10.17 2.20 -16.35
N VAL A 112 -8.94 2.02 -15.90
CA VAL A 112 -8.01 1.07 -16.52
C VAL A 112 -8.57 -0.36 -16.47
N GLY A 113 -9.35 -0.69 -15.43
CA GLY A 113 -9.95 -2.01 -15.25
C GLY A 113 -8.96 -3.07 -14.80
N ALA A 114 -7.93 -2.69 -14.07
CA ALA A 114 -7.13 -3.60 -13.25
C ALA A 114 -7.87 -3.92 -11.95
N ASP A 115 -7.77 -5.15 -11.45
CA ASP A 115 -8.21 -5.47 -10.10
C ASP A 115 -7.40 -4.65 -9.10
N THR A 116 -8.06 -3.71 -8.42
CA THR A 116 -7.37 -2.71 -7.59
C THR A 116 -7.85 -2.76 -6.15
N ILE A 117 -6.91 -2.74 -5.21
CA ILE A 117 -7.12 -2.54 -3.78
C ILE A 117 -6.85 -1.07 -3.47
N ARG A 118 -7.79 -0.38 -2.81
CA ARG A 118 -7.57 0.98 -2.32
C ARG A 118 -7.20 0.98 -0.85
N ILE A 119 -6.10 1.64 -0.51
CA ILE A 119 -5.64 1.85 0.86
C ILE A 119 -5.90 3.30 1.26
N ILE A 120 -6.65 3.47 2.33
CA ILE A 120 -7.10 4.75 2.88
C ILE A 120 -6.20 5.12 4.05
N LYS A 121 -5.98 6.42 4.26
CA LYS A 121 -5.23 6.92 5.42
C LYS A 121 -6.08 6.86 6.69
N PRO A 122 -5.45 6.72 7.87
CA PRO A 122 -6.16 6.66 9.16
C PRO A 122 -6.55 8.07 9.62
N PHE A 123 -7.48 8.69 8.90
CA PHE A 123 -7.98 10.02 9.25
C PHE A 123 -8.61 10.03 10.64
N ALA A 124 -8.34 11.07 11.43
CA ALA A 124 -8.96 11.28 12.74
C ALA A 124 -10.48 11.47 12.64
N ASP A 125 -10.95 12.03 11.54
CA ASP A 125 -12.38 12.02 11.18
C ASP A 125 -12.71 10.70 10.47
N HIS A 126 -13.32 9.80 11.21
CA HIS A 126 -13.69 8.48 10.72
C HIS A 126 -14.76 8.51 9.60
N GLN A 127 -15.52 9.61 9.47
CA GLN A 127 -16.48 9.73 8.38
C GLN A 127 -15.77 9.78 7.03
N ILE A 128 -14.62 10.45 6.95
CA ILE A 128 -13.79 10.48 5.73
C ILE A 128 -13.40 9.06 5.31
N ILE A 129 -13.06 8.18 6.28
CA ILE A 129 -12.70 6.79 5.99
C ILE A 129 -13.90 6.04 5.41
N LEU A 130 -15.08 6.20 6.00
CA LEU A 130 -16.31 5.54 5.52
C LEU A 130 -16.70 6.03 4.11
N ASP A 131 -16.61 7.34 3.86
CA ASP A 131 -16.90 7.93 2.54
C ASP A 131 -15.91 7.42 1.47
N GLN A 132 -14.63 7.28 1.84
CA GLN A 132 -13.60 6.73 0.95
C GLN A 132 -13.80 5.22 0.69
N ILE A 133 -14.29 4.46 1.65
CA ILE A 133 -14.67 3.07 1.47
C ILE A 133 -15.82 2.97 0.45
N ASP A 134 -16.85 3.78 0.61
CA ASP A 134 -18.01 3.79 -0.31
C ASP A 134 -17.60 4.22 -1.71
N PHE A 135 -16.73 5.22 -1.83
CA PHE A 135 -16.19 5.64 -3.10
C PHE A 135 -15.39 4.51 -3.79
N ALA A 136 -14.51 3.83 -3.06
CA ALA A 136 -13.75 2.70 -3.59
C ALA A 136 -14.66 1.56 -4.08
N LYS A 137 -15.72 1.24 -3.33
CA LYS A 137 -16.74 0.25 -3.74
C LYS A 137 -17.45 0.68 -5.03
N LYS A 138 -17.89 1.93 -5.08
CA LYS A 138 -18.60 2.51 -6.25
C LYS A 138 -17.73 2.45 -7.51
N THR A 139 -16.42 2.63 -7.37
CA THR A 139 -15.47 2.59 -8.49
C THR A 139 -14.95 1.18 -8.79
N GLY A 140 -15.42 0.14 -8.08
CA GLY A 140 -15.13 -1.25 -8.40
C GLY A 140 -13.86 -1.82 -7.76
N ALA A 141 -13.40 -1.26 -6.66
CA ALA A 141 -12.29 -1.84 -5.89
C ALA A 141 -12.60 -3.28 -5.47
N VAL A 142 -11.62 -4.17 -5.62
CA VAL A 142 -11.76 -5.59 -5.22
C VAL A 142 -11.60 -5.79 -3.72
N ALA A 143 -10.92 -4.88 -3.06
CA ALA A 143 -10.79 -4.78 -1.60
C ALA A 143 -10.48 -3.33 -1.22
N VAL A 144 -10.70 -3.00 0.05
CA VAL A 144 -10.28 -1.73 0.66
C VAL A 144 -9.48 -1.98 1.92
N GLY A 145 -8.70 -1.02 2.35
CA GLY A 145 -8.00 -1.12 3.62
C GLY A 145 -7.62 0.22 4.21
N VAL A 146 -7.13 0.19 5.44
CA VAL A 146 -6.62 1.37 6.14
C VAL A 146 -5.16 1.17 6.54
N ASP A 147 -4.37 2.20 6.34
CA ASP A 147 -2.93 2.26 6.62
C ASP A 147 -2.70 2.61 8.09
N ILE A 148 -2.86 1.64 8.99
CA ILE A 148 -2.92 1.86 10.44
C ILE A 148 -1.62 2.34 11.07
N ASP A 149 -0.49 2.23 10.38
CA ASP A 149 0.83 2.64 10.85
C ASP A 149 1.20 4.09 10.49
N HIS A 150 0.37 4.78 9.71
CA HIS A 150 0.61 6.17 9.30
C HIS A 150 -0.03 7.19 10.26
N VAL A 151 0.29 7.11 11.54
CA VAL A 151 -0.27 8.04 12.55
C VAL A 151 0.74 9.05 13.07
N PRO A 152 1.99 8.67 13.42
CA PRO A 152 2.95 9.61 13.94
C PRO A 152 3.56 10.49 12.84
N GLY A 153 3.59 11.78 13.09
CA GLY A 153 4.38 12.73 12.31
C GLY A 153 5.84 12.78 12.78
N THR A 154 6.65 13.54 12.06
CA THR A 154 8.10 13.65 12.32
C THR A 154 8.46 14.45 13.56
N ASP A 155 7.52 15.21 14.12
CA ASP A 155 7.68 16.07 15.29
C ASP A 155 7.14 15.44 16.61
N GLY A 156 6.77 14.16 16.56
CA GLY A 156 6.19 13.42 17.69
C GLY A 156 4.71 13.72 17.93
N LYS A 157 4.06 14.45 17.02
CA LYS A 157 2.61 14.65 16.99
C LYS A 157 1.98 13.73 15.95
N TYR A 158 0.67 13.77 15.84
CA TYR A 158 -0.04 13.12 14.75
C TYR A 158 0.24 13.85 13.44
N ASP A 159 0.39 13.07 12.38
CA ASP A 159 0.62 13.62 11.05
C ASP A 159 -0.64 14.32 10.50
N VAL A 160 -0.41 15.18 9.53
CA VAL A 160 -1.48 15.88 8.79
C VAL A 160 -1.23 15.65 7.31
N VAL A 161 -2.17 15.01 6.63
CA VAL A 161 -2.09 14.70 5.20
C VAL A 161 -3.19 15.45 4.47
N ASP A 162 -2.82 16.27 3.50
CA ASP A 162 -3.74 17.13 2.72
C ASP A 162 -4.67 18.02 3.58
N GLY A 163 -4.16 18.47 4.75
CA GLY A 163 -4.89 19.28 5.69
C GLY A 163 -5.76 18.52 6.69
N TYR A 164 -5.81 17.19 6.60
CA TYR A 164 -6.56 16.33 7.51
C TYR A 164 -5.65 15.69 8.54
N PRO A 165 -5.96 15.80 9.84
CA PRO A 165 -5.18 15.12 10.86
C PRO A 165 -5.38 13.61 10.80
N MET A 166 -4.29 12.88 11.04
CA MET A 166 -4.31 11.43 11.24
C MET A 166 -4.64 11.11 12.69
N GLY A 167 -5.17 9.93 12.95
CA GLY A 167 -5.50 9.45 14.30
C GLY A 167 -5.31 7.96 14.47
N PRO A 168 -5.08 7.48 15.69
CA PRO A 168 -4.96 6.06 15.96
C PRO A 168 -6.28 5.34 15.66
N VAL A 169 -6.18 4.20 15.02
CA VAL A 169 -7.34 3.33 14.72
C VAL A 169 -7.47 2.30 15.84
N MET A 170 -8.60 2.31 16.53
CA MET A 170 -8.90 1.35 17.58
C MET A 170 -9.51 0.08 17.00
N GLY A 171 -9.43 -1.03 17.71
CA GLY A 171 -10.00 -2.30 17.24
C GLY A 171 -11.51 -2.22 16.95
N GLU A 172 -12.25 -1.42 17.71
CA GLU A 172 -13.68 -1.17 17.46
C GLU A 172 -13.92 -0.38 16.15
N ASP A 173 -12.99 0.50 15.80
CA ASP A 173 -13.09 1.25 14.55
C ASP A 173 -12.79 0.36 13.35
N LEU A 174 -11.76 -0.47 13.44
CA LEU A 174 -11.49 -1.50 12.43
C LEU A 174 -12.72 -2.38 12.19
N LYS A 175 -13.38 -2.82 13.27
CA LYS A 175 -14.61 -3.61 13.13
C LYS A 175 -15.70 -2.85 12.39
N LYS A 176 -15.91 -1.56 12.69
CA LYS A 176 -16.89 -0.72 11.99
C LYS A 176 -16.56 -0.61 10.48
N TYR A 177 -15.28 -0.43 10.14
CA TYR A 177 -14.85 -0.33 8.75
C TYR A 177 -15.06 -1.64 8.00
N VAL A 178 -14.73 -2.78 8.61
CA VAL A 178 -14.97 -4.12 8.05
C VAL A 178 -16.46 -4.35 7.81
N ASP A 179 -17.30 -4.05 8.81
CA ASP A 179 -18.75 -4.23 8.72
C ASP A 179 -19.35 -3.31 7.62
N HIS A 180 -18.83 -2.08 7.49
CA HIS A 180 -19.28 -1.10 6.47
C HIS A 180 -18.81 -1.46 5.06
N ALA A 181 -17.59 -1.96 4.93
CA ALA A 181 -17.00 -2.24 3.64
C ALA A 181 -17.83 -3.25 2.81
N GLY A 182 -18.25 -4.35 3.41
CA GLY A 182 -19.00 -5.40 2.70
C GLY A 182 -18.25 -6.05 1.53
N ILE A 183 -16.96 -5.74 1.38
CA ILE A 183 -15.98 -6.35 0.48
C ILE A 183 -14.74 -6.69 1.32
N PRO A 184 -13.77 -7.48 0.84
CA PRO A 184 -12.55 -7.77 1.59
C PRO A 184 -11.89 -6.51 2.14
N PHE A 185 -11.50 -6.56 3.42
CA PHE A 185 -10.89 -5.44 4.13
C PHE A 185 -9.48 -5.79 4.61
N ILE A 186 -8.57 -4.83 4.54
CA ILE A 186 -7.15 -5.00 4.86
C ILE A 186 -6.73 -3.99 5.92
N ALA A 187 -6.21 -4.47 7.04
CA ALA A 187 -5.44 -3.64 7.96
C ALA A 187 -3.97 -3.64 7.48
N LYS A 188 -3.57 -2.55 6.82
CA LYS A 188 -2.19 -2.39 6.34
C LYS A 188 -1.33 -1.74 7.43
N GLY A 189 -0.10 -2.23 7.60
CA GLY A 189 0.84 -1.70 8.58
C GLY A 189 0.78 -2.41 9.95
N VAL A 190 0.34 -3.65 9.97
CA VAL A 190 0.42 -4.50 11.17
C VAL A 190 1.88 -4.88 11.41
N LEU A 191 2.49 -4.34 12.47
CA LEU A 191 3.92 -4.44 12.73
C LEU A 191 4.28 -5.37 13.90
N SER A 192 3.31 -5.97 14.56
CA SER A 192 3.53 -6.88 15.68
C SER A 192 2.64 -8.12 15.61
N VAL A 193 3.13 -9.21 16.19
CA VAL A 193 2.33 -10.43 16.36
C VAL A 193 1.10 -10.16 17.26
N GLN A 194 1.27 -9.30 18.26
CA GLN A 194 0.20 -8.93 19.17
C GLN A 194 -0.96 -8.25 18.44
N ASP A 195 -0.69 -7.35 17.52
CA ASP A 195 -1.73 -6.67 16.75
C ASP A 195 -2.32 -7.59 15.68
N ALA A 196 -1.53 -8.50 15.12
CA ALA A 196 -2.02 -9.47 14.16
C ALA A 196 -2.98 -10.51 14.78
N LEU A 197 -2.93 -10.70 16.09
CA LEU A 197 -3.80 -11.64 16.84
C LEU A 197 -5.07 -10.97 17.39
N LYS A 198 -5.21 -9.67 17.26
CA LYS A 198 -6.44 -8.92 17.62
C LYS A 198 -7.45 -8.91 16.48
#